data_28eb817dc3e4315317ac9253ca542b03
#
_entry.id   28eb817dc3e4315317ac9253ca542b03
#
_cell.length_a   1.000
_cell.length_b   1.000
_cell.length_c   1.000
_cell.angle_alpha   90.00
_cell.angle_beta   90.00
_cell.angle_gamma   90.00
#
_symmetry.space_group_name_H-M   'P 1'
#
loop_
_entity.id
_entity.type
_entity.pdbx_description
1 polymer ?
#
loop_
_entity_poly.entity_id
_entity_poly.type
_entity_poly.pdbx_seq_one_letter_code
_entity_poly.pdbx_strand_id
1 'polypeptide(L)'
;GYWPDGLYTAPSDEALRRDIEQAKALGFNMLRKHIKVEPARWYYHCDTMGMLVWQDMPSGAAYPGDLLAVALPNIGVQVSDKKHKRFKRENTAARLQFTKELKEMVEALTDAVCICTWVPFNEGWGQFDAAAATALLWTLDPTRPVDHASGWHDQGAGDYKSIHKYIFKVRPPHPDGRAFALTEYGGYSQVLDGHV
;
A
#
# COMPACT_ATOMS: atom_id res chain seq x y z
N GLY A 1 -10.18 6.07 -0.73
CA GLY A 1 -10.60 7.16 -0.42
C GLY A 1 -11.51 7.60 0.71
N TYR A 2 -11.38 8.86 0.98
CA TYR A 2 -12.30 9.61 1.84
C TYR A 2 -13.27 10.39 0.96
N TRP A 3 -14.55 10.38 1.33
CA TRP A 3 -15.60 11.07 0.60
C TRP A 3 -16.23 12.13 1.53
N PRO A 4 -16.30 13.42 1.13
CA PRO A 4 -16.87 14.46 1.99
C PRO A 4 -18.28 14.14 2.50
N ASP A 5 -19.12 13.54 1.64
CA ASP A 5 -20.51 13.23 1.97
C ASP A 5 -20.73 11.83 2.54
N GLY A 6 -19.75 10.94 2.45
CA GLY A 6 -19.89 9.52 2.79
C GLY A 6 -18.78 8.94 3.64
N LEU A 7 -17.82 9.75 4.09
CA LEU A 7 -16.62 9.34 4.81
C LEU A 7 -15.83 8.28 4.03
N TYR A 8 -15.96 7.00 4.39
CA TYR A 8 -15.29 5.89 3.71
C TYR A 8 -16.15 5.20 2.65
N THR A 9 -17.38 5.65 2.47
CA THR A 9 -18.34 5.10 1.49
C THR A 9 -18.57 6.10 0.38
N ALA A 10 -18.37 5.71 -0.87
CA ALA A 10 -18.71 6.55 -2.01
C ALA A 10 -20.22 6.83 -2.03
N PRO A 11 -20.65 8.08 -2.29
CA PRO A 11 -22.06 8.46 -2.29
C PRO A 11 -22.85 7.82 -3.43
N SER A 12 -22.19 7.53 -4.55
CA SER A 12 -22.81 6.90 -5.73
C SER A 12 -21.79 6.12 -6.57
N ASP A 13 -22.29 5.34 -7.51
CA ASP A 13 -21.47 4.63 -8.49
C ASP A 13 -20.77 5.58 -9.44
N GLU A 14 -21.44 6.66 -9.83
CA GLU A 14 -20.88 7.72 -10.68
C GLU A 14 -19.69 8.40 -9.99
N ALA A 15 -19.73 8.58 -8.67
CA ALA A 15 -18.64 9.15 -7.91
C ALA A 15 -17.38 8.25 -7.98
N LEU A 16 -17.55 6.93 -7.81
CA LEU A 16 -16.46 5.95 -7.98
C LEU A 16 -15.83 6.04 -9.36
N ARG A 17 -16.68 6.07 -10.40
CA ARG A 17 -16.23 6.11 -11.80
C ARG A 17 -15.53 7.42 -12.13
N ARG A 18 -16.07 8.54 -11.69
CA ARG A 18 -15.55 9.88 -11.96
C ARG A 18 -14.12 10.08 -11.48
N ASP A 19 -13.75 9.58 -10.30
CA ASP A 19 -12.38 9.69 -9.79
C ASP A 19 -11.38 9.00 -10.72
N ILE A 20 -11.73 7.82 -11.23
CA ILE A 20 -10.89 7.07 -12.17
C ILE A 20 -10.79 7.80 -13.51
N GLU A 21 -11.92 8.30 -14.03
CA GLU A 21 -11.96 9.07 -15.28
C GLU A 21 -11.09 10.33 -15.19
N GLN A 22 -11.15 11.06 -14.08
CA GLN A 22 -10.34 12.26 -13.87
C GLN A 22 -8.85 11.91 -13.80
N ALA A 23 -8.48 10.87 -13.09
CA ALA A 23 -7.09 10.42 -13.03
C ALA A 23 -6.57 10.05 -14.43
N LYS A 24 -7.37 9.33 -15.24
CA LYS A 24 -7.00 9.01 -16.63
C LYS A 24 -6.89 10.26 -17.49
N ALA A 25 -7.81 11.19 -17.37
CA ALA A 25 -7.77 12.45 -18.13
C ALA A 25 -6.52 13.30 -17.83
N LEU A 26 -5.99 13.18 -16.60
CA LEU A 26 -4.71 13.79 -16.19
C LEU A 26 -3.47 13.00 -16.67
N GLY A 27 -3.66 11.87 -17.34
CA GLY A 27 -2.57 11.06 -17.90
C GLY A 27 -2.07 9.94 -16.98
N PHE A 28 -2.69 9.70 -15.83
CA PHE A 28 -2.34 8.56 -14.99
C PHE A 28 -2.83 7.26 -15.61
N ASN A 29 -2.02 6.22 -15.54
CA ASN A 29 -2.35 4.87 -16.00
C ASN A 29 -2.44 3.85 -14.84
N MET A 30 -2.15 4.28 -13.60
CA MET A 30 -2.18 3.46 -12.41
C MET A 30 -2.67 4.29 -11.21
N LEU A 31 -3.42 3.63 -10.32
CA LEU A 31 -3.79 4.14 -9.01
C LEU A 31 -3.28 3.18 -7.93
N ARG A 32 -2.73 3.70 -6.85
CA ARG A 32 -2.46 2.91 -5.66
C ARG A 32 -3.63 3.04 -4.71
N LYS A 33 -4.21 1.91 -4.33
CA LYS A 33 -5.25 1.84 -3.31
C LYS A 33 -4.58 1.73 -1.94
N HIS A 34 -4.25 2.91 -1.41
CA HIS A 34 -3.45 3.06 -0.20
C HIS A 34 -4.23 2.60 1.05
N ILE A 35 -3.72 1.55 1.69
CA ILE A 35 -4.23 0.96 2.95
C ILE A 35 -5.76 0.82 3.05
N LYS A 36 -6.43 0.58 1.93
CA LYS A 36 -7.89 0.46 1.85
C LYS A 36 -8.30 -0.56 0.79
N VAL A 37 -9.37 -1.29 1.06
CA VAL A 37 -10.10 -2.09 0.07
C VAL A 37 -11.36 -1.33 -0.33
N GLU A 38 -11.63 -1.25 -1.63
CA GLU A 38 -12.82 -0.63 -2.18
C GLU A 38 -13.93 -1.65 -2.45
N PRO A 39 -15.17 -1.21 -2.66
CA PRO A 39 -16.22 -2.08 -3.18
C PRO A 39 -15.84 -2.67 -4.54
N ALA A 40 -16.30 -3.89 -4.84
CA ALA A 40 -16.02 -4.59 -6.11
C ALA A 40 -16.30 -3.74 -7.37
N ARG A 41 -17.30 -2.86 -7.30
CA ARG A 41 -17.65 -1.91 -8.36
C ARG A 41 -16.52 -0.96 -8.74
N TRP A 42 -15.71 -0.53 -7.79
CA TRP A 42 -14.56 0.34 -8.08
C TRP A 42 -13.52 -0.39 -8.94
N TYR A 43 -13.22 -1.65 -8.62
CA TYR A 43 -12.31 -2.48 -9.42
C TYR A 43 -12.88 -2.76 -10.81
N TYR A 44 -14.18 -3.04 -10.91
CA TYR A 44 -14.86 -3.17 -12.19
C TYR A 44 -14.69 -1.93 -13.07
N HIS A 45 -14.80 -0.73 -12.50
CA HIS A 45 -14.54 0.50 -13.25
C HIS A 45 -13.08 0.62 -13.66
N CYS A 46 -12.13 0.23 -12.80
CA CYS A 46 -10.71 0.18 -13.18
C CYS A 46 -10.47 -0.80 -14.33
N ASP A 47 -11.04 -2.00 -14.25
CA ASP A 47 -10.95 -3.02 -15.31
C ASP A 47 -11.47 -2.50 -16.65
N THR A 48 -12.68 -1.96 -16.67
CA THR A 48 -13.34 -1.50 -17.90
C THR A 48 -12.68 -0.26 -18.50
N MET A 49 -12.07 0.58 -17.69
CA MET A 49 -11.36 1.77 -18.14
C MET A 49 -9.86 1.56 -18.38
N GLY A 50 -9.33 0.37 -18.09
CA GLY A 50 -7.91 0.06 -18.23
C GLY A 50 -7.02 0.88 -17.30
N MET A 51 -7.42 1.03 -16.02
CA MET A 51 -6.64 1.67 -14.97
C MET A 51 -5.98 0.60 -14.11
N LEU A 52 -4.66 0.53 -14.09
CA LEU A 52 -3.92 -0.41 -13.24
C LEU A 52 -4.07 -0.04 -11.76
N VAL A 53 -3.98 -1.04 -10.90
CA VAL A 53 -4.13 -0.85 -9.45
C VAL A 53 -2.99 -1.55 -8.70
N TRP A 54 -2.33 -0.81 -7.80
CA TRP A 54 -1.55 -1.37 -6.70
C TRP A 54 -2.45 -1.44 -5.47
N GLN A 55 -2.64 -2.64 -4.94
CA GLN A 55 -3.57 -2.89 -3.85
C GLN A 55 -2.82 -3.11 -2.54
N ASP A 56 -2.99 -2.18 -1.61
CA ASP A 56 -2.48 -2.33 -0.25
C ASP A 56 -3.43 -3.16 0.62
N MET A 57 -2.84 -3.89 1.54
CA MET A 57 -3.54 -4.42 2.71
C MET A 57 -3.75 -3.29 3.74
N PRO A 58 -4.94 -3.12 4.31
CA PRO A 58 -5.14 -2.18 5.41
C PRO A 58 -4.20 -2.44 6.59
N SER A 59 -3.51 -1.41 7.05
CA SER A 59 -2.64 -1.49 8.23
C SER A 59 -3.48 -1.42 9.50
N GLY A 60 -3.35 -2.34 10.40
CA GLY A 60 -4.19 -2.40 11.61
C GLY A 60 -3.33 -2.39 12.88
N ALA A 61 -2.51 -1.37 13.10
CA ALA A 61 -1.69 -1.27 14.30
C ALA A 61 -1.57 0.17 14.81
N ALA A 62 -1.15 0.33 16.05
CA ALA A 62 -0.84 1.64 16.61
C ALA A 62 0.40 2.24 15.96
N TYR A 63 0.51 3.55 16.03
CA TYR A 63 1.68 4.30 15.56
C TYR A 63 2.97 3.81 16.21
N PRO A 64 4.00 3.44 15.45
CA PRO A 64 5.24 2.87 16.00
C PRO A 64 6.16 3.90 16.68
N GLY A 65 5.86 5.19 16.52
CA GLY A 65 6.64 6.32 17.05
C GLY A 65 7.55 6.96 16.02
N ASP A 66 7.86 8.24 16.19
CA ASP A 66 8.60 9.08 15.24
C ASP A 66 9.97 8.51 14.86
N LEU A 67 10.64 7.83 15.77
CA LEU A 67 11.94 7.22 15.50
C LEU A 67 11.84 6.18 14.35
N LEU A 68 10.86 5.29 14.41
CA LEU A 68 10.66 4.25 13.38
C LEU A 68 9.92 4.77 12.15
N ALA A 69 8.90 5.61 12.36
CA ALA A 69 8.05 6.07 11.28
C ALA A 69 8.60 7.26 10.49
N VAL A 70 9.57 8.01 11.06
CA VAL A 70 10.08 9.23 10.43
C VAL A 70 11.60 9.25 10.39
N ALA A 71 12.29 9.22 11.55
CA ALA A 71 13.70 9.54 11.62
C ALA A 71 14.57 8.50 10.90
N LEU A 72 14.46 7.22 11.25
CA LEU A 72 15.28 6.15 10.68
C LEU A 72 15.08 5.98 9.16
N PRO A 73 13.84 5.96 8.63
CA PRO A 73 13.63 5.88 7.19
C PRO A 73 14.25 7.03 6.40
N ASN A 74 14.13 8.26 6.90
CA ASN A 74 14.67 9.43 6.21
C ASN A 74 16.19 9.43 6.07
N ILE A 75 16.89 8.80 7.02
CA ILE A 75 18.36 8.62 6.95
C ILE A 75 18.76 7.26 6.34
N GLY A 76 17.80 6.48 5.82
CA GLY A 76 18.04 5.22 5.12
C GLY A 76 18.29 4.01 6.01
N VAL A 77 18.00 4.11 7.32
CA VAL A 77 18.19 3.00 8.26
C VAL A 77 16.99 2.06 8.22
N GLN A 78 17.27 0.80 7.92
CA GLN A 78 16.27 -0.27 7.89
C GLN A 78 16.22 -1.00 9.24
N VAL A 79 15.02 -1.33 9.71
CA VAL A 79 14.82 -2.04 10.97
C VAL A 79 14.13 -3.36 10.71
N SER A 80 14.68 -4.43 11.30
CA SER A 80 14.08 -5.77 11.18
C SER A 80 12.72 -5.83 11.86
N ASP A 81 11.74 -6.36 11.14
CA ASP A 81 10.36 -6.54 11.57
C ASP A 81 10.11 -7.83 12.37
N LYS A 82 11.13 -8.66 12.56
CA LYS A 82 11.07 -9.86 13.44
C LYS A 82 10.85 -9.52 14.91
N LYS A 83 11.16 -8.30 15.33
CA LYS A 83 10.86 -7.80 16.68
C LYS A 83 9.51 -7.11 16.68
N HIS A 84 8.43 -7.86 16.66
CA HIS A 84 7.04 -7.44 16.49
C HIS A 84 6.64 -6.24 17.38
N LYS A 85 7.16 -6.16 18.62
CA LYS A 85 6.89 -5.06 19.56
C LYS A 85 7.30 -3.69 18.99
N ARG A 86 8.36 -3.63 18.17
CA ARG A 86 8.83 -2.37 17.57
C ARG A 86 7.78 -1.74 16.66
N PHE A 87 7.07 -2.59 15.94
CA PHE A 87 6.02 -2.17 14.99
C PHE A 87 4.61 -2.32 15.57
N LYS A 88 4.47 -2.40 16.91
CA LYS A 88 3.17 -2.52 17.59
C LYS A 88 2.35 -3.76 17.16
N ARG A 89 3.06 -4.87 16.93
CA ARG A 89 2.48 -6.16 16.50
C ARG A 89 2.83 -7.32 17.44
N GLU A 90 3.08 -7.07 18.70
CA GLU A 90 3.36 -8.09 19.71
C GLU A 90 2.18 -9.06 19.96
N ASN A 91 0.94 -8.60 19.75
CA ASN A 91 -0.25 -9.43 19.94
C ASN A 91 -0.36 -10.50 18.85
N THR A 92 -0.28 -11.77 19.24
CA THR A 92 -0.34 -12.91 18.32
C THR A 92 -1.71 -13.02 17.66
N ALA A 93 -2.81 -12.81 18.39
CA ALA A 93 -4.14 -12.85 17.79
C ALA A 93 -4.31 -11.79 16.70
N ALA A 94 -3.78 -10.57 16.91
CA ALA A 94 -3.82 -9.53 15.91
C ALA A 94 -2.98 -9.87 14.65
N ARG A 95 -1.84 -10.57 14.79
CA ARG A 95 -1.07 -11.04 13.63
C ARG A 95 -1.80 -12.15 12.87
N LEU A 96 -2.43 -13.08 13.58
CA LEU A 96 -3.25 -14.13 12.95
C LEU A 96 -4.45 -13.54 12.22
N GLN A 97 -5.11 -12.57 12.82
CA GLN A 97 -6.23 -11.87 12.18
C GLN A 97 -5.79 -11.13 10.90
N PHE A 98 -4.68 -10.39 10.95
CA PHE A 98 -4.10 -9.75 9.75
C PHE A 98 -3.83 -10.77 8.65
N THR A 99 -3.21 -11.90 8.98
CA THR A 99 -2.89 -12.95 8.00
C THR A 99 -4.16 -13.56 7.39
N LYS A 100 -5.22 -13.73 8.20
CA LYS A 100 -6.52 -14.18 7.72
C LYS A 100 -7.13 -13.17 6.76
N GLU A 101 -7.20 -11.91 7.15
CA GLU A 101 -7.76 -10.82 6.34
C GLU A 101 -6.96 -10.59 5.04
N LEU A 102 -5.63 -10.76 5.07
CA LEU A 102 -4.80 -10.72 3.87
C LEU A 102 -5.21 -11.80 2.86
N LYS A 103 -5.47 -13.03 3.32
CA LYS A 103 -5.98 -14.12 2.48
C LYS A 103 -7.35 -13.77 1.90
N GLU A 104 -8.27 -13.35 2.76
CA GLU A 104 -9.63 -12.98 2.37
C GLU A 104 -9.64 -11.84 1.35
N MET A 105 -8.76 -10.84 1.51
CA MET A 105 -8.61 -9.76 0.54
C MET A 105 -8.16 -10.28 -0.83
N VAL A 106 -7.14 -11.12 -0.88
CA VAL A 106 -6.65 -11.70 -2.14
C VAL A 106 -7.72 -12.57 -2.78
N GLU A 107 -8.37 -13.45 -2.02
CA GLU A 107 -9.46 -14.32 -2.51
C GLU A 107 -10.63 -13.49 -3.07
N ALA A 108 -11.00 -12.40 -2.42
CA ALA A 108 -12.09 -11.54 -2.86
C ALA A 108 -11.76 -10.70 -4.10
N LEU A 109 -10.47 -10.42 -4.34
CA LEU A 109 -10.03 -9.49 -5.39
C LEU A 109 -9.23 -10.19 -6.51
N THR A 110 -9.04 -11.49 -6.47
CA THR A 110 -8.21 -12.22 -7.44
C THR A 110 -8.70 -12.06 -8.87
N ASP A 111 -10.02 -11.92 -9.07
CA ASP A 111 -10.65 -11.75 -10.38
C ASP A 111 -10.59 -10.31 -10.92
N ALA A 112 -10.15 -9.35 -10.11
CA ALA A 112 -9.96 -7.96 -10.56
C ALA A 112 -8.67 -7.85 -11.38
N VAL A 113 -8.80 -7.85 -12.70
CA VAL A 113 -7.66 -7.87 -13.64
C VAL A 113 -6.84 -6.58 -13.62
N CYS A 114 -7.41 -5.48 -13.15
CA CYS A 114 -6.71 -4.21 -12.97
C CYS A 114 -5.62 -4.27 -11.89
N ILE A 115 -5.76 -5.14 -10.88
CA ILE A 115 -4.75 -5.28 -9.84
C ILE A 115 -3.49 -5.89 -10.44
N CYS A 116 -2.41 -5.15 -10.40
CA CYS A 116 -1.11 -5.55 -10.94
C CYS A 116 -0.03 -5.74 -9.87
N THR A 117 -0.29 -5.41 -8.61
CA THR A 117 0.67 -5.56 -7.50
C THR A 117 -0.05 -5.65 -6.17
N TRP A 118 0.39 -6.55 -5.30
CA TRP A 118 -0.03 -6.64 -3.90
C TRP A 118 0.97 -5.96 -2.98
N VAL A 119 0.47 -5.20 -1.99
CA VAL A 119 1.29 -4.46 -1.02
C VAL A 119 0.83 -4.81 0.40
N PRO A 120 1.48 -5.75 1.09
CA PRO A 120 1.03 -6.16 2.44
C PRO A 120 1.34 -5.15 3.53
N PHE A 121 2.41 -4.35 3.40
CA PHE A 121 2.79 -3.35 4.40
C PHE A 121 3.20 -2.03 3.78
N ASN A 122 2.84 -0.94 4.47
CA ASN A 122 3.19 0.42 4.12
C ASN A 122 3.92 1.09 5.30
N GLU A 123 5.08 1.70 5.01
CA GLU A 123 5.83 2.58 5.91
C GLU A 123 6.11 2.01 7.32
N GLY A 124 6.20 0.70 7.44
CA GLY A 124 6.44 0.04 8.73
C GLY A 124 5.27 0.06 9.71
N TRP A 125 4.09 0.59 9.32
CA TRP A 125 2.92 0.63 10.16
C TRP A 125 2.36 -0.78 10.39
N GLY A 126 2.61 -1.31 11.59
CA GLY A 126 2.20 -2.65 11.96
C GLY A 126 2.86 -3.76 11.13
N GLN A 127 4.01 -3.48 10.54
CA GLN A 127 4.79 -4.43 9.77
C GLN A 127 5.31 -5.57 10.68
N PHE A 128 5.20 -6.78 10.20
CA PHE A 128 5.76 -7.97 10.84
C PHE A 128 5.98 -9.08 9.83
N ASP A 129 7.08 -9.79 9.96
CA ASP A 129 7.40 -10.96 9.15
C ASP A 129 7.09 -10.77 7.64
N ALA A 130 7.45 -9.61 7.07
CA ALA A 130 7.06 -9.22 5.71
C ALA A 130 7.51 -10.22 4.64
N ALA A 131 8.65 -10.90 4.84
CA ALA A 131 9.08 -11.97 3.96
C ALA A 131 8.11 -13.17 3.98
N ALA A 132 7.54 -13.52 5.13
CA ALA A 132 6.53 -14.58 5.23
C ALA A 132 5.19 -14.15 4.59
N ALA A 133 4.78 -12.90 4.76
CA ALA A 133 3.61 -12.35 4.09
C ALA A 133 3.77 -12.37 2.56
N THR A 134 4.97 -12.06 2.05
CA THR A 134 5.31 -12.16 0.63
C THR A 134 5.18 -13.60 0.12
N ALA A 135 5.77 -14.55 0.82
CA ALA A 135 5.69 -15.97 0.44
C ALA A 135 4.23 -16.48 0.43
N LEU A 136 3.41 -16.01 1.39
CA LEU A 136 1.99 -16.31 1.40
C LEU A 136 1.29 -15.72 0.17
N LEU A 137 1.54 -14.46 -0.17
CA LEU A 137 0.95 -13.80 -1.34
C LEU A 137 1.31 -14.54 -2.64
N TRP A 138 2.56 -14.93 -2.84
CA TRP A 138 2.97 -15.73 -4.00
C TRP A 138 2.32 -17.13 -4.05
N THR A 139 1.92 -17.67 -2.90
CA THR A 139 1.15 -18.93 -2.85
C THR A 139 -0.31 -18.72 -3.23
N LEU A 140 -0.90 -17.60 -2.80
CA LEU A 140 -2.30 -17.26 -3.07
C LEU A 140 -2.51 -16.78 -4.52
N ASP A 141 -1.58 -15.96 -4.99
CA ASP A 141 -1.60 -15.40 -6.34
C ASP A 141 -0.17 -15.34 -6.92
N PRO A 142 0.25 -16.38 -7.64
CA PRO A 142 1.58 -16.43 -8.27
C PRO A 142 1.68 -15.56 -9.54
N THR A 143 0.61 -14.90 -9.95
CA THR A 143 0.55 -14.15 -11.20
C THR A 143 0.92 -12.68 -11.05
N ARG A 144 0.87 -12.15 -9.82
CA ARG A 144 1.11 -10.74 -9.53
C ARG A 144 2.33 -10.53 -8.64
N PRO A 145 3.17 -9.54 -8.97
CA PRO A 145 4.31 -9.17 -8.13
C PRO A 145 3.87 -8.57 -6.78
N VAL A 146 4.80 -8.58 -5.82
CA VAL A 146 4.59 -8.13 -4.45
C VAL A 146 5.59 -7.04 -4.08
N ASP A 147 5.10 -5.88 -3.62
CA ASP A 147 5.87 -4.86 -2.91
C ASP A 147 5.72 -5.07 -1.39
N HIS A 148 6.62 -5.85 -0.81
CA HIS A 148 6.48 -6.42 0.53
C HIS A 148 6.43 -5.40 1.67
N ALA A 149 7.12 -4.26 1.53
CA ALA A 149 7.25 -3.21 2.53
C ALA A 149 7.42 -1.87 1.83
N SER A 150 6.29 -1.30 1.39
CA SER A 150 6.31 -0.09 0.58
C SER A 150 6.95 1.07 1.32
N GLY A 151 8.01 1.58 0.72
CA GLY A 151 8.75 2.78 1.11
C GLY A 151 9.83 2.58 2.15
N TRP A 152 9.55 1.88 3.25
CA TRP A 152 10.44 1.83 4.41
C TRP A 152 10.60 0.41 4.97
N HIS A 153 11.69 0.21 5.74
CA HIS A 153 11.96 -1.04 6.46
C HIS A 153 11.95 -2.29 5.56
N ASP A 154 12.59 -2.15 4.41
CA ASP A 154 12.84 -3.24 3.47
C ASP A 154 13.47 -4.46 4.18
N GLN A 155 12.90 -5.63 3.99
CA GLN A 155 13.36 -6.90 4.55
C GLN A 155 14.04 -7.80 3.49
N GLY A 156 14.33 -7.26 2.30
CA GLY A 156 14.98 -8.00 1.22
C GLY A 156 14.08 -9.03 0.55
N ALA A 157 12.77 -8.86 0.60
CA ALA A 157 11.78 -9.75 -0.01
C ALA A 157 11.00 -9.04 -1.14
N GLY A 158 10.08 -9.76 -1.77
CA GLY A 158 9.24 -9.23 -2.84
C GLY A 158 9.96 -8.99 -4.15
N ASP A 159 9.25 -8.42 -5.09
CA ASP A 159 9.70 -8.16 -6.45
C ASP A 159 10.22 -6.72 -6.63
N TYR A 160 9.87 -5.86 -5.69
CA TYR A 160 10.26 -4.45 -5.72
C TYR A 160 11.18 -4.07 -4.57
N LYS A 161 12.10 -3.16 -4.89
CA LYS A 161 12.80 -2.33 -3.91
C LYS A 161 12.18 -0.95 -3.96
N SER A 162 11.16 -0.73 -3.15
CA SER A 162 10.41 0.53 -3.13
C SER A 162 11.00 1.52 -2.13
N ILE A 163 10.82 2.80 -2.42
CA ILE A 163 11.17 3.90 -1.51
C ILE A 163 10.07 4.97 -1.51
N HIS A 164 9.94 5.65 -0.38
CA HIS A 164 9.19 6.91 -0.24
C HIS A 164 10.17 8.07 -0.05
N LYS A 165 9.93 9.18 -0.73
CA LYS A 165 10.75 10.39 -0.61
C LYS A 165 9.90 11.65 -0.72
N TYR A 166 9.71 12.34 0.40
CA TYR A 166 8.88 13.53 0.47
C TYR A 166 9.68 14.83 0.44
N ILE A 167 10.82 14.89 1.11
CA ILE A 167 11.58 16.12 1.36
C ILE A 167 12.91 16.14 0.57
N PHE A 168 13.60 15.02 0.49
CA PHE A 168 14.93 14.95 -0.10
C PHE A 168 14.91 14.49 -1.56
N LYS A 169 15.97 14.86 -2.30
CA LYS A 169 16.16 14.40 -3.67
C LYS A 169 16.09 12.88 -3.77
N VAL A 170 15.32 12.39 -4.72
CA VAL A 170 15.25 10.96 -5.05
C VAL A 170 16.60 10.49 -5.58
N ARG A 171 17.12 9.42 -5.01
CA ARG A 171 18.28 8.69 -5.51
C ARG A 171 17.90 7.20 -5.55
N PRO A 172 17.95 6.56 -6.72
CA PRO A 172 17.72 5.12 -6.79
C PRO A 172 18.68 4.38 -5.85
N PRO A 173 18.21 3.39 -5.11
CA PRO A 173 19.08 2.56 -4.28
C PRO A 173 19.99 1.67 -5.15
N HIS A 174 21.03 1.11 -4.54
CA HIS A 174 21.85 0.12 -5.24
C HIS A 174 20.98 -1.07 -5.68
N PRO A 175 21.16 -1.54 -6.94
CA PRO A 175 20.46 -2.70 -7.44
C PRO A 175 20.73 -3.95 -6.58
N ASP A 176 19.70 -4.75 -6.37
CA ASP A 176 19.79 -6.03 -5.66
C ASP A 176 19.00 -7.15 -6.37
N GLY A 177 18.71 -6.95 -7.66
CA GLY A 177 17.95 -7.89 -8.51
C GLY A 177 16.46 -7.60 -8.55
N ARG A 178 15.94 -6.76 -7.66
CA ARG A 178 14.54 -6.34 -7.64
C ARG A 178 14.32 -5.07 -8.46
N ALA A 179 13.09 -4.89 -8.98
CA ALA A 179 12.73 -3.66 -9.67
C ALA A 179 12.69 -2.47 -8.69
N PHE A 180 13.28 -1.35 -9.06
CA PHE A 180 13.16 -0.12 -8.28
C PHE A 180 11.80 0.54 -8.49
N ALA A 181 11.12 0.92 -7.40
CA ALA A 181 9.89 1.69 -7.43
C ALA A 181 9.95 2.88 -6.48
N LEU A 182 9.61 4.06 -6.98
CA LEU A 182 9.30 5.24 -6.17
C LEU A 182 7.80 5.23 -5.93
N THR A 183 7.38 4.70 -4.80
CA THR A 183 5.96 4.42 -4.53
C THR A 183 5.23 5.58 -3.89
N GLU A 184 5.95 6.50 -3.25
CA GLU A 184 5.40 7.78 -2.82
C GLU A 184 6.44 8.90 -2.87
N TYR A 185 6.01 10.10 -3.30
CA TYR A 185 6.86 11.29 -3.35
C TYR A 185 6.01 12.57 -3.29
N GLY A 186 6.65 13.70 -3.01
CA GLY A 186 5.97 15.00 -2.91
C GLY A 186 5.24 15.14 -1.58
N GLY A 187 3.91 15.23 -1.60
CA GLY A 187 3.13 15.40 -0.38
C GLY A 187 3.00 16.85 0.06
N TYR A 188 2.66 17.72 -0.89
CA TYR A 188 2.31 19.11 -0.57
C TYR A 188 0.89 19.14 -0.01
N SER A 189 0.73 19.79 1.15
CA SER A 189 -0.58 20.10 1.69
C SER A 189 -0.92 21.56 1.44
N GLN A 190 -2.15 21.82 1.06
CA GLN A 190 -2.69 23.17 0.89
C GLN A 190 -3.92 23.30 1.79
N VAL A 191 -3.92 24.35 2.61
CA VAL A 191 -5.10 24.72 3.39
C VAL A 191 -6.06 25.45 2.44
N LEU A 192 -7.27 24.94 2.31
CA LEU A 192 -8.36 25.58 1.60
C LEU A 192 -9.42 26.03 2.62
N ASP A 193 -9.87 27.27 2.54
CA ASP A 193 -10.90 27.79 3.43
C ASP A 193 -12.19 26.95 3.32
N GLY A 194 -12.69 26.48 4.47
CA GLY A 194 -13.87 25.63 4.54
C GLY A 194 -13.63 24.14 4.32
N HIS A 195 -12.37 23.71 4.16
CA HIS A 195 -11.97 22.30 4.09
C HIS A 195 -11.01 21.96 5.24
N VAL A 196 -11.13 20.74 5.78
CA VAL A 196 -10.23 20.21 6.82
C VAL A 196 -8.94 19.65 6.21
#